data_ea3874d7c7c9f0344fb6f8fe89dce44d
#
_entry.id   ea3874d7c7c9f0344fb6f8fe89dce44d
#
_cell.length_a   1.000
_cell.length_b   1.000
_cell.length_c   1.000
_cell.angle_alpha   90.00
_cell.angle_beta   90.00
_cell.angle_gamma   90.00
#
_symmetry.space_group_name_H-M   'P 1'
#
loop_
_entity.id
_entity.type
_entity.pdbx_description
1 polymer ?
#
loop_
_entity_poly.entity_id
_entity_poly.type
_entity_poly.pdbx_seq_one_letter_code
_entity_poly.pdbx_strand_id
1 'polypeptide(L)'
;MDLNAIVFDIQKFSIHDGPGIRTTVFLKGCPLRCVWCHNPESWRPEPELLFTAAKCSGCRRCAEVCPTGVHSFTADGRHELDRAACVRCGKCVELCPAEALELCGRSFTVEEVMAEVRKDCIFYENSGGGMTLSGGEPMMRPEFTFALLNAAKKEGIHTALES
;
A
#
# COMPACT_ATOMS: atom_id res chain seq x y z
N MET A 1 -3.57 22.99 1.35
CA MET A 1 -4.03 21.62 1.69
C MET A 1 -2.99 20.67 1.14
N ASP A 2 -2.40 19.86 1.98
CA ASP A 2 -1.45 18.86 1.52
C ASP A 2 -2.19 17.80 0.72
N LEU A 3 -1.79 17.61 -0.54
CA LEU A 3 -2.32 16.55 -1.40
C LEU A 3 -1.85 15.20 -0.85
N ASN A 4 -2.79 14.29 -0.60
CA ASN A 4 -2.49 12.96 -0.13
C ASN A 4 -3.24 11.88 -0.94
N ALA A 5 -2.71 10.67 -0.93
CA ALA A 5 -3.33 9.48 -1.47
C ALA A 5 -3.05 8.27 -0.57
N ILE A 6 -3.87 7.24 -0.69
CA ILE A 6 -3.59 5.97 -0.04
C ILE A 6 -2.62 5.19 -0.92
N VAL A 7 -1.45 4.93 -0.36
CA VAL A 7 -0.39 4.09 -0.96
C VAL A 7 -0.36 2.78 -0.19
N PHE A 8 -0.37 1.65 -0.86
CA PHE A 8 -0.31 0.36 -0.17
C PHE A 8 1.07 -0.29 -0.21
N ASP A 9 1.91 0.10 -1.18
CA ASP A 9 3.31 -0.34 -1.22
C ASP A 9 4.19 0.71 -1.91
N ILE A 10 5.46 0.77 -1.50
CA ILE A 10 6.53 1.48 -2.20
C ILE A 10 7.67 0.48 -2.41
N GLN A 11 7.61 -0.19 -3.55
CA GLN A 11 8.54 -1.25 -3.90
C GLN A 11 9.81 -0.69 -4.50
N LYS A 12 10.93 -0.97 -3.85
CA LYS A 12 12.26 -0.63 -4.34
C LYS A 12 12.83 -1.70 -5.25
N PHE A 13 13.79 -1.32 -6.08
CA PHE A 13 14.50 -2.23 -7.00
C PHE A 13 13.59 -2.97 -7.98
N SER A 14 12.46 -2.38 -8.38
CA SER A 14 11.62 -2.91 -9.45
C SER A 14 12.36 -2.86 -10.78
N ILE A 15 12.32 -3.97 -11.53
CA ILE A 15 13.00 -4.14 -12.83
C ILE A 15 12.03 -4.46 -13.96
N HIS A 16 10.72 -4.56 -13.65
CA HIS A 16 9.67 -4.91 -14.61
C HIS A 16 8.70 -3.75 -14.91
N ASP A 17 8.78 -2.65 -14.16
CA ASP A 17 7.84 -1.54 -14.20
C ASP A 17 8.38 -0.35 -15.01
N GLY A 18 9.20 -0.64 -16.03
CA GLY A 18 9.81 0.34 -16.93
C GLY A 18 11.34 0.18 -17.03
N PRO A 19 12.04 1.12 -17.72
CA PRO A 19 13.48 1.03 -17.95
C PRO A 19 14.28 1.23 -16.66
N GLY A 20 15.38 0.47 -16.53
CA GLY A 20 16.32 0.58 -15.43
C GLY A 20 15.77 0.07 -14.08
N ILE A 21 16.49 0.37 -13.00
CA ILE A 21 16.07 0.07 -11.63
C ILE A 21 15.10 1.18 -11.17
N ARG A 22 13.95 0.80 -10.63
CA ARG A 22 12.88 1.74 -10.30
C ARG A 22 12.39 1.60 -8.88
N THR A 23 11.82 2.67 -8.37
CA THR A 23 10.95 2.63 -7.19
C THR A 23 9.52 2.76 -7.69
N THR A 24 8.72 1.71 -7.46
CA THR A 24 7.32 1.67 -7.88
C THR A 24 6.42 2.00 -6.69
N VAL A 25 5.60 3.03 -6.86
CA VAL A 25 4.63 3.51 -5.86
C VAL A 25 3.26 2.99 -6.24
N PHE A 26 2.69 2.15 -5.38
CA PHE A 26 1.41 1.48 -5.62
C PHE A 26 0.27 2.19 -4.89
N LEU A 27 -0.62 2.84 -5.65
CA LEU A 27 -1.78 3.56 -5.13
C LEU A 27 -2.98 2.63 -4.93
N LYS A 28 -3.83 2.91 -3.93
CA LYS A 28 -5.12 2.24 -3.75
C LYS A 28 -6.25 2.97 -4.47
N GLY A 29 -7.21 2.19 -4.91
CA GLY A 29 -8.38 2.60 -5.67
C GLY A 29 -8.26 2.20 -7.13
N CYS A 30 -9.15 1.30 -7.58
CA CYS A 30 -9.26 0.92 -8.99
C CYS A 30 -10.72 0.61 -9.32
N PRO A 31 -11.31 1.22 -10.36
CA PRO A 31 -12.67 0.93 -10.78
C PRO A 31 -12.75 -0.35 -11.62
N LEU A 32 -11.60 -0.85 -12.09
CA LEU A 32 -11.51 -2.02 -12.94
C LEU A 32 -11.53 -3.31 -12.11
N ARG A 33 -11.86 -4.42 -12.78
CA ARG A 33 -11.90 -5.78 -12.19
C ARG A 33 -11.31 -6.76 -13.19
N CYS A 34 -10.06 -6.47 -13.62
CA CYS A 34 -9.35 -7.29 -14.58
C CYS A 34 -9.15 -8.70 -14.05
N VAL A 35 -9.44 -9.71 -14.87
CA VAL A 35 -9.28 -11.13 -14.47
C VAL A 35 -7.82 -11.53 -14.24
N TRP A 36 -6.90 -10.75 -14.79
CA TRP A 36 -5.44 -10.91 -14.62
C TRP A 36 -4.82 -9.92 -13.62
N CYS A 37 -5.63 -9.27 -12.76
CA CYS A 37 -5.12 -8.28 -11.82
C CYS A 37 -4.12 -8.91 -10.85
N HIS A 38 -2.92 -8.33 -10.77
CA HIS A 38 -1.87 -8.77 -9.84
C HIS A 38 -2.04 -8.18 -8.45
N ASN A 39 -2.78 -7.06 -8.33
CA ASN A 39 -2.91 -6.30 -7.07
C ASN A 39 -4.39 -6.13 -6.66
N PRO A 40 -5.15 -7.22 -6.40
CA PRO A 40 -6.57 -7.11 -6.06
C PRO A 40 -6.81 -6.34 -4.74
N GLU A 41 -5.82 -6.28 -3.85
CA GLU A 41 -5.81 -5.45 -2.64
C GLU A 41 -5.85 -3.95 -2.92
N SER A 42 -5.53 -3.54 -4.16
CA SER A 42 -5.61 -2.14 -4.58
C SER A 42 -7.02 -1.67 -4.95
N TRP A 43 -7.98 -2.59 -5.12
CA TRP A 43 -9.30 -2.24 -5.66
C TRP A 43 -10.07 -1.23 -4.82
N ARG A 44 -10.04 -1.37 -3.50
CA ARG A 44 -10.71 -0.42 -2.60
C ARG A 44 -9.81 0.79 -2.36
N PRO A 45 -10.37 2.01 -2.39
CA PRO A 45 -9.57 3.22 -2.16
C PRO A 45 -9.18 3.44 -0.69
N GLU A 46 -9.88 2.77 0.25
CA GLU A 46 -9.59 2.88 1.67
C GLU A 46 -8.54 1.84 2.11
N PRO A 47 -7.82 2.10 3.22
CA PRO A 47 -7.01 1.07 3.87
C PRO A 47 -7.85 -0.15 4.26
N GLU A 48 -7.26 -1.35 4.21
CA GLU A 48 -7.94 -2.60 4.54
C GLU A 48 -7.12 -3.44 5.51
N LEU A 49 -7.81 -4.06 6.47
CA LEU A 49 -7.18 -5.04 7.35
C LEU A 49 -7.06 -6.38 6.62
N LEU A 50 -5.84 -6.77 6.30
CA LEU A 50 -5.51 -8.08 5.74
C LEU A 50 -5.24 -9.08 6.87
N PHE A 51 -5.58 -10.33 6.63
CA PHE A 51 -5.38 -11.42 7.58
C PHE A 51 -4.87 -12.68 6.88
N THR A 52 -3.72 -13.16 7.34
CA THR A 52 -3.10 -14.40 6.88
C THR A 52 -3.31 -15.49 7.91
N ALA A 53 -4.34 -16.31 7.70
CA ALA A 53 -4.75 -17.36 8.65
C ALA A 53 -3.61 -18.34 8.98
N ALA A 54 -2.77 -18.68 8.00
CA ALA A 54 -1.63 -19.59 8.18
C ALA A 54 -0.57 -19.07 9.16
N LYS A 55 -0.47 -17.76 9.37
CA LYS A 55 0.43 -17.16 10.37
C LYS A 55 -0.20 -17.04 11.76
N CYS A 56 -1.52 -17.14 11.88
CA CYS A 56 -2.21 -16.85 13.13
C CYS A 56 -1.95 -17.93 14.19
N SER A 57 -1.38 -17.52 15.33
CA SER A 57 -1.13 -18.39 16.48
C SER A 57 -2.34 -18.56 17.41
N GLY A 58 -3.48 -17.91 17.15
CA GLY A 58 -4.67 -17.97 18.00
C GLY A 58 -4.53 -17.27 19.36
N CYS A 59 -3.55 -16.38 19.54
CA CYS A 59 -3.23 -15.73 20.83
C CYS A 59 -4.29 -14.74 21.35
N ARG A 60 -5.27 -14.35 20.54
CA ARG A 60 -6.43 -13.49 20.86
C ARG A 60 -6.12 -12.04 21.24
N ARG A 61 -4.88 -11.60 21.29
CA ARG A 61 -4.50 -10.21 21.62
C ARG A 61 -5.21 -9.15 20.75
N CYS A 62 -5.43 -9.47 19.49
CA CYS A 62 -6.16 -8.59 18.56
C CYS A 62 -7.61 -8.33 19.00
N ALA A 63 -8.29 -9.33 19.59
CA ALA A 63 -9.65 -9.16 20.10
C ALA A 63 -9.69 -8.27 21.36
N GLU A 64 -8.68 -8.37 22.21
CA GLU A 64 -8.58 -7.58 23.45
C GLU A 64 -8.43 -6.08 23.20
N VAL A 65 -7.73 -5.71 22.12
CA VAL A 65 -7.40 -4.30 21.82
C VAL A 65 -8.34 -3.67 20.79
N CYS A 66 -9.20 -4.46 20.17
CA CYS A 66 -10.08 -3.96 19.11
C CYS A 66 -11.25 -3.15 19.71
N PRO A 67 -11.36 -1.85 19.42
CA PRO A 67 -12.40 -0.99 20.01
C PRO A 67 -13.80 -1.32 19.48
N THR A 68 -13.91 -2.02 18.34
CA THR A 68 -15.17 -2.33 17.67
C THR A 68 -15.47 -3.82 17.57
N GLY A 69 -14.67 -4.67 18.22
CA GLY A 69 -14.95 -6.11 18.32
C GLY A 69 -14.87 -6.86 16.97
N VAL A 70 -14.01 -6.41 16.06
CA VAL A 70 -13.84 -7.01 14.72
C VAL A 70 -13.39 -8.47 14.77
N HIS A 71 -12.67 -8.86 15.83
CA HIS A 71 -12.06 -10.17 15.95
C HIS A 71 -12.88 -11.10 16.81
N SER A 72 -13.31 -12.24 16.26
CA SER A 72 -13.95 -13.33 16.99
C SER A 72 -13.21 -14.63 16.77
N PHE A 73 -13.45 -15.60 17.65
CA PHE A 73 -12.84 -16.93 17.59
C PHE A 73 -13.93 -17.96 17.76
N THR A 74 -14.01 -18.89 16.84
CA THR A 74 -14.95 -20.02 16.90
C THR A 74 -14.56 -21.02 17.99
N ALA A 75 -15.45 -21.96 18.33
CA ALA A 75 -15.20 -22.98 19.34
C ALA A 75 -14.01 -23.91 19.00
N ASP A 76 -13.76 -24.11 17.70
CA ASP A 76 -12.59 -24.84 17.17
C ASP A 76 -11.32 -23.98 17.04
N GLY A 77 -11.38 -22.72 17.55
CA GLY A 77 -10.22 -21.83 17.63
C GLY A 77 -9.90 -21.04 16.35
N ARG A 78 -10.72 -21.12 15.30
CA ARG A 78 -10.52 -20.32 14.10
C ARG A 78 -10.79 -18.84 14.37
N HIS A 79 -9.90 -18.00 13.88
CA HIS A 79 -10.03 -16.57 13.94
C HIS A 79 -10.91 -16.06 12.78
N GLU A 80 -11.96 -15.33 13.10
CA GLU A 80 -12.88 -14.70 12.14
C GLU A 80 -12.84 -13.18 12.27
N LEU A 81 -13.08 -12.49 11.17
CA LEU A 81 -13.00 -11.03 11.07
C LEU A 81 -14.28 -10.44 10.51
N ASP A 82 -14.94 -9.57 11.27
CA ASP A 82 -15.98 -8.68 10.75
C ASP A 82 -15.33 -7.39 10.21
N ARG A 83 -14.97 -7.42 8.93
CA ARG A 83 -14.35 -6.26 8.27
C ARG A 83 -15.28 -5.05 8.16
N ALA A 84 -16.61 -5.24 8.21
CA ALA A 84 -17.57 -4.15 8.12
C ALA A 84 -17.51 -3.23 9.35
N ALA A 85 -17.26 -3.81 10.53
CA ALA A 85 -17.09 -3.07 11.78
C ALA A 85 -15.68 -2.46 11.96
N CYS A 86 -14.74 -2.71 11.04
CA CYS A 86 -13.36 -2.28 11.19
C CYS A 86 -13.19 -0.78 10.96
N VAL A 87 -12.71 -0.06 11.99
CA VAL A 87 -12.37 1.37 11.93
C VAL A 87 -10.92 1.63 11.47
N ARG A 88 -10.18 0.61 11.09
CA ARG A 88 -8.83 0.68 10.50
C ARG A 88 -7.79 1.38 11.40
N CYS A 89 -7.93 1.28 12.71
CA CYS A 89 -7.05 1.96 13.67
C CYS A 89 -5.64 1.35 13.81
N GLY A 90 -5.40 0.15 13.26
CA GLY A 90 -4.09 -0.52 13.26
C GLY A 90 -3.66 -1.18 14.58
N LYS A 91 -4.34 -0.97 15.72
CA LYS A 91 -3.92 -1.48 17.04
C LYS A 91 -3.70 -2.99 17.07
N CYS A 92 -4.54 -3.76 16.37
CA CYS A 92 -4.41 -5.21 16.28
C CYS A 92 -3.20 -5.65 15.47
N VAL A 93 -2.75 -4.84 14.51
CA VAL A 93 -1.54 -5.09 13.71
C VAL A 93 -0.30 -4.93 14.57
N GLU A 94 -0.20 -3.81 15.31
CA GLU A 94 0.94 -3.49 16.19
C GLU A 94 1.19 -4.56 17.27
N LEU A 95 0.12 -5.20 17.75
CA LEU A 95 0.18 -6.19 18.83
C LEU A 95 0.17 -7.65 18.35
N CYS A 96 0.19 -7.89 17.04
CA CYS A 96 0.19 -9.24 16.49
C CYS A 96 1.61 -9.83 16.46
N PRO A 97 1.99 -10.73 17.38
CA PRO A 97 3.36 -11.25 17.45
C PRO A 97 3.70 -12.20 16.29
N ALA A 98 2.67 -12.70 15.62
CA ALA A 98 2.79 -13.61 14.48
C ALA A 98 2.72 -12.88 13.12
N GLU A 99 2.60 -11.55 13.12
CA GLU A 99 2.44 -10.74 11.90
C GLU A 99 1.35 -11.29 10.96
N ALA A 100 0.29 -11.84 11.55
CA ALA A 100 -0.83 -12.42 10.82
C ALA A 100 -1.83 -11.35 10.34
N LEU A 101 -1.73 -10.12 10.86
CA LEU A 101 -2.57 -8.98 10.54
C LEU A 101 -1.70 -7.88 9.95
N GLU A 102 -2.21 -7.23 8.91
CA GLU A 102 -1.55 -6.13 8.22
C GLU A 102 -2.59 -5.08 7.82
N LEU A 103 -2.25 -3.81 7.95
CA LEU A 103 -3.07 -2.72 7.40
C LEU A 103 -2.54 -2.35 6.02
N CYS A 104 -3.22 -2.85 4.99
CA CYS A 104 -2.89 -2.59 3.59
C CYS A 104 -3.33 -1.17 3.19
N GLY A 105 -2.36 -0.31 2.98
CA GLY A 105 -2.55 1.08 2.60
C GLY A 105 -2.56 2.06 3.78
N ARG A 106 -1.84 3.14 3.61
CA ARG A 106 -1.85 4.31 4.50
C ARG A 106 -1.80 5.60 3.68
N SER A 107 -2.22 6.70 4.31
CA SER A 107 -2.14 8.02 3.67
C SER A 107 -0.70 8.48 3.59
N PHE A 108 -0.31 8.95 2.40
CA PHE A 108 0.98 9.60 2.14
C PHE A 108 0.74 10.96 1.48
N THR A 109 1.51 11.93 1.88
CA THR A 109 1.69 13.19 1.15
C THR A 109 2.67 12.99 -0.01
N VAL A 110 2.70 13.93 -0.97
CA VAL A 110 3.67 13.92 -2.06
C VAL A 110 5.11 13.91 -1.51
N GLU A 111 5.37 14.72 -0.48
CA GLU A 111 6.72 14.82 0.12
C GLU A 111 7.15 13.53 0.82
N GLU A 112 6.25 12.85 1.52
CA GLU A 112 6.55 11.56 2.15
C GLU A 112 6.92 10.49 1.12
N VAL A 113 6.21 10.45 -0.03
CA VAL A 113 6.56 9.54 -1.13
C VAL A 113 7.91 9.92 -1.73
N MET A 114 8.13 11.22 -2.00
CA MET A 114 9.41 11.68 -2.56
C MET A 114 10.58 11.41 -1.63
N ALA A 115 10.38 11.48 -0.31
CA ALA A 115 11.41 11.12 0.67
C ALA A 115 11.85 9.65 0.55
N GLU A 116 10.94 8.73 0.20
CA GLU A 116 11.29 7.33 -0.08
C GLU A 116 11.98 7.17 -1.45
N VAL A 117 11.45 7.85 -2.47
CA VAL A 117 11.99 7.78 -3.85
C VAL A 117 13.43 8.30 -3.92
N ARG A 118 13.74 9.39 -3.22
CA ARG A 118 15.10 9.99 -3.19
C ARG A 118 16.18 9.04 -2.65
N LYS A 119 15.81 8.11 -1.78
CA LYS A 119 16.78 7.14 -1.20
C LYS A 119 17.45 6.27 -2.26
N ASP A 120 16.78 6.12 -3.43
CA ASP A 120 17.23 5.22 -4.48
C ASP A 120 17.83 5.96 -5.70
N CYS A 121 18.03 7.29 -5.64
CA CYS A 121 18.52 8.11 -6.76
C CYS A 121 19.82 7.59 -7.38
N ILE A 122 20.76 7.11 -6.56
CA ILE A 122 22.03 6.53 -7.05
C ILE A 122 21.79 5.34 -8.00
N PHE A 123 20.75 4.55 -7.78
CA PHE A 123 20.41 3.43 -8.64
C PHE A 123 19.74 3.90 -9.94
N TYR A 124 18.97 4.98 -9.91
CA TYR A 124 18.36 5.55 -11.11
C TYR A 124 19.42 6.12 -12.04
N GLU A 125 20.38 6.86 -11.52
CA GLU A 125 21.49 7.44 -12.28
C GLU A 125 22.31 6.35 -12.99
N ASN A 126 22.62 5.24 -12.29
CA ASN A 126 23.46 4.17 -12.81
C ASN A 126 22.73 3.25 -13.80
N SER A 127 21.39 3.18 -13.76
CA SER A 127 20.61 2.24 -14.58
C SER A 127 19.73 2.90 -15.63
N GLY A 128 19.61 4.23 -15.63
CA GLY A 128 18.60 4.94 -16.41
C GLY A 128 17.17 4.71 -15.90
N GLY A 129 17.03 4.35 -14.63
CA GLY A 129 15.76 4.07 -13.96
C GLY A 129 15.05 5.33 -13.45
N GLY A 130 14.19 5.16 -12.44
CA GLY A 130 13.43 6.26 -11.85
C GLY A 130 12.24 5.81 -11.01
N MET A 131 11.19 6.62 -10.98
CA MET A 131 9.95 6.32 -10.28
C MET A 131 8.86 5.85 -11.25
N THR A 132 8.09 4.85 -10.83
CA THR A 132 6.86 4.41 -11.51
C THR A 132 5.68 4.57 -10.58
N LEU A 133 4.57 5.10 -11.08
CA LEU A 133 3.27 5.08 -10.39
C LEU A 133 2.43 3.94 -10.96
N SER A 134 1.93 3.09 -10.08
CA SER A 134 1.16 1.89 -10.40
C SER A 134 0.16 1.58 -9.27
N GLY A 135 -0.23 0.33 -9.13
CA GLY A 135 -1.05 -0.21 -8.04
C GLY A 135 -2.46 -0.52 -8.47
N GLY A 136 -3.43 0.31 -8.06
CA GLY A 136 -4.78 0.34 -8.60
C GLY A 136 -4.82 1.11 -9.92
N GLU A 137 -5.59 2.19 -9.96
CA GLU A 137 -5.57 3.11 -11.09
C GLU A 137 -5.10 4.50 -10.61
N PRO A 138 -3.84 4.91 -10.93
CA PRO A 138 -3.31 6.18 -10.45
C PRO A 138 -4.16 7.39 -10.87
N MET A 139 -4.85 7.29 -12.02
CA MET A 139 -5.73 8.36 -12.49
C MET A 139 -7.04 8.48 -11.71
N MET A 140 -7.30 7.61 -10.74
CA MET A 140 -8.35 7.83 -9.73
C MET A 140 -8.00 8.98 -8.76
N ARG A 141 -6.73 9.39 -8.71
CA ARG A 141 -6.22 10.50 -7.89
C ARG A 141 -5.37 11.44 -8.76
N PRO A 142 -5.96 12.10 -9.79
CA PRO A 142 -5.19 12.80 -10.81
C PRO A 142 -4.35 13.94 -10.25
N GLU A 143 -4.86 14.71 -9.27
CA GLU A 143 -4.10 15.82 -8.67
C GLU A 143 -2.85 15.30 -7.93
N PHE A 144 -2.98 14.23 -7.14
CA PHE A 144 -1.85 13.61 -6.44
C PHE A 144 -0.85 13.02 -7.42
N THR A 145 -1.33 12.25 -8.40
CA THR A 145 -0.51 11.64 -9.46
C THR A 145 0.30 12.71 -10.20
N PHE A 146 -0.36 13.77 -10.65
CA PHE A 146 0.30 14.87 -11.36
C PHE A 146 1.32 15.59 -10.47
N ALA A 147 0.98 15.89 -9.22
CA ALA A 147 1.89 16.55 -8.29
C ALA A 147 3.14 15.71 -8.02
N LEU A 148 2.98 14.40 -7.84
CA LEU A 148 4.09 13.47 -7.58
C LEU A 148 5.01 13.32 -8.80
N LEU A 149 4.43 13.14 -10.00
CA LEU A 149 5.21 13.10 -11.24
C LEU A 149 6.00 14.38 -11.48
N ASN A 150 5.38 15.56 -11.21
CA ASN A 150 6.07 16.83 -11.32
C ASN A 150 7.19 17.01 -10.30
N ALA A 151 6.97 16.57 -9.05
CA ALA A 151 8.00 16.62 -8.03
C ALA A 151 9.23 15.80 -8.45
N ALA A 152 9.03 14.58 -8.90
CA ALA A 152 10.10 13.72 -9.41
C ALA A 152 10.84 14.33 -10.61
N LYS A 153 10.10 14.88 -11.58
CA LYS A 153 10.70 15.56 -12.75
C LYS A 153 11.54 16.78 -12.39
N LYS A 154 11.11 17.59 -11.41
CA LYS A 154 11.87 18.75 -10.95
C LYS A 154 13.24 18.35 -10.35
N GLU A 155 13.34 17.13 -9.82
CA GLU A 155 14.56 16.56 -9.27
C GLU A 155 15.36 15.75 -10.30
N GLY A 156 14.96 15.78 -11.59
CA GLY A 156 15.64 15.06 -12.67
C GLY A 156 15.37 13.55 -12.68
N ILE A 157 14.43 13.05 -11.88
CA ILE A 157 14.08 11.63 -11.80
C ILE A 157 13.16 11.27 -12.97
N HIS A 158 13.54 10.24 -13.73
CA HIS A 158 12.69 9.69 -14.81
C HIS A 158 11.39 9.12 -14.23
N THR A 159 10.27 9.36 -14.90
CA THR A 159 8.94 8.93 -14.42
C THR A 159 8.25 8.02 -15.43
N ALA A 160 7.54 7.03 -14.92
CA ALA A 160 6.62 6.17 -15.67
C ALA A 160 5.26 6.10 -14.96
N LEU A 161 4.23 5.80 -15.72
CA LEU A 161 2.86 5.63 -15.24
C LEU A 161 2.27 4.37 -15.87
N GLU A 162 1.69 3.50 -15.04
CA GLU A 162 0.92 2.33 -15.46
C GLU A 162 -0.56 2.60 -15.18
N SER A 163 -1.36 2.57 -16.24
CA SER A 163 -2.80 2.88 -16.20
C SER A 163 -3.58 1.94 -17.13
#